data_ac32f9669aa75a4f9b85f5d7c1b075c9
#
_entry.id   ac32f9669aa75a4f9b85f5d7c1b075c9
#
_cell.length_a   1.000
_cell.length_b   1.000
_cell.length_c   1.000
_cell.angle_alpha   90.00
_cell.angle_beta   90.00
_cell.angle_gamma   90.00
#
_symmetry.space_group_name_H-M   'P 1'
#
loop_
_entity.id
_entity.type
_entity.pdbx_description
1 polymer ?
#
loop_
_entity_poly.entity_id
_entity_poly.type
_entity_poly.pdbx_seq_one_letter_code
_entity_poly.pdbx_strand_id
1 'polypeptide(L)'
;TAVAQASILGLYDPDRLKRPLIRVEGSQRGEGKYRVATWEEALDHIAKKMLEIREKYGPEAIAFFGHGTGDYWFVDFLPAAWGSPNAAKPSVSLCTAPREVASQWVFGRPIGGHEPIDWENARYIVLIGHHIGEDTHNTQLQDFALALKNGAKVVVVDPRFSTAAAKAHRWLPIKPGTDTALLLAWIHVLIYEDLYDKEYVAKYTVGFEELKAHVKDFTPEWAEKHTEIPAQVIREVAREMAAHKPRAVLPPTRHNVWYGDDTYRVMALLYVNVLLGNYGRPGGFYIAQSPYLEKYPLPPLPLEPAAGGCSGPSGGDHEPEGFKPRADKG
;
A
#
# COMPACT_ATOMS: atom_id res chain seq x y z
N THR A 1 18.82 4.95 -10.21
CA THR A 1 18.89 5.61 -8.87
C THR A 1 20.22 5.30 -8.21
N ALA A 2 20.67 6.13 -7.26
CA ALA A 2 21.87 5.90 -6.48
C ALA A 2 21.81 4.53 -5.73
N VAL A 3 20.65 4.15 -5.23
CA VAL A 3 20.43 2.86 -4.58
C VAL A 3 20.64 1.69 -5.53
N ALA A 4 20.16 1.77 -6.77
CA ALA A 4 20.37 0.72 -7.75
C ALA A 4 21.87 0.57 -8.12
N GLN A 5 22.59 1.67 -8.23
CA GLN A 5 24.05 1.64 -8.44
C GLN A 5 24.80 1.11 -7.22
N ALA A 6 24.37 1.49 -6.02
CA ALA A 6 24.95 1.01 -4.77
C ALA A 6 24.70 -0.49 -4.50
N SER A 7 23.69 -1.10 -5.12
CA SER A 7 23.38 -2.53 -4.93
C SER A 7 24.55 -3.46 -5.33
N ILE A 8 25.36 -3.05 -6.30
CA ILE A 8 26.59 -3.78 -6.67
C ILE A 8 27.59 -3.80 -5.51
N LEU A 9 27.70 -2.70 -4.76
CA LEU A 9 28.58 -2.64 -3.58
C LEU A 9 28.13 -3.64 -2.52
N GLY A 10 26.81 -3.79 -2.29
CA GLY A 10 26.27 -4.80 -1.39
C GLY A 10 26.53 -6.25 -1.83
N LEU A 11 26.62 -6.50 -3.15
CA LEU A 11 26.97 -7.82 -3.69
C LEU A 11 28.42 -8.21 -3.39
N TYR A 12 29.33 -7.24 -3.48
CA TYR A 12 30.77 -7.44 -3.28
C TYR A 12 31.26 -7.00 -1.89
N ASP A 13 30.36 -6.66 -0.99
CA ASP A 13 30.68 -6.27 0.38
C ASP A 13 31.48 -7.39 1.07
N PRO A 14 32.67 -7.11 1.64
CA PRO A 14 33.47 -8.11 2.34
C PRO A 14 32.75 -8.73 3.54
N ASP A 15 31.85 -7.99 4.19
CA ASP A 15 31.07 -8.44 5.33
C ASP A 15 29.76 -9.16 4.95
N ARG A 16 29.48 -9.30 3.64
CA ARG A 16 28.32 -10.04 3.17
C ARG A 16 28.38 -11.50 3.62
N LEU A 17 27.25 -11.99 4.17
CA LEU A 17 27.09 -13.40 4.51
C LEU A 17 27.10 -14.25 3.24
N LYS A 18 28.07 -15.18 3.15
CA LYS A 18 28.29 -16.05 1.98
C LYS A 18 27.97 -17.52 2.29
N ARG A 19 27.85 -17.87 3.56
CA ARG A 19 27.60 -19.22 4.06
C ARG A 19 26.67 -19.18 5.25
N PRO A 20 25.97 -20.28 5.57
CA PRO A 20 25.20 -20.38 6.81
C PRO A 20 26.06 -20.14 8.04
N LEU A 21 25.45 -19.59 9.06
CA LEU A 21 26.06 -19.37 10.37
C LEU A 21 25.27 -20.15 11.42
N ILE A 22 25.95 -20.93 12.24
CA ILE A 22 25.38 -21.62 13.39
C ILE A 22 25.96 -21.00 14.66
N ARG A 23 25.08 -20.70 15.61
CA ARG A 23 25.50 -20.15 16.92
C ARG A 23 26.44 -21.12 17.61
N VAL A 24 27.54 -20.60 18.17
CA VAL A 24 28.50 -21.41 18.91
C VAL A 24 27.80 -21.98 20.16
N GLU A 25 28.03 -23.29 20.37
CA GLU A 25 27.49 -23.99 21.55
C GLU A 25 27.93 -23.33 22.85
N GLY A 26 27.03 -23.25 23.83
CA GLY A 26 27.28 -22.58 25.11
C GLY A 26 27.23 -21.05 25.07
N SER A 27 27.17 -20.42 23.90
CA SER A 27 26.98 -18.98 23.82
C SER A 27 25.54 -18.56 24.12
N GLN A 28 25.33 -17.38 24.69
CA GLN A 28 24.00 -16.86 24.96
C GLN A 28 23.40 -16.16 23.75
N ARG A 29 22.06 -16.07 23.72
CA ARG A 29 21.35 -15.32 22.69
C ARG A 29 21.73 -13.84 22.80
N GLY A 30 22.12 -13.23 21.66
CA GLY A 30 22.54 -11.84 21.60
C GLY A 30 24.04 -11.61 21.70
N GLU A 31 24.86 -12.60 22.08
CA GLU A 31 26.31 -12.46 22.13
C GLU A 31 26.98 -12.32 20.75
N GLY A 32 26.27 -12.63 19.66
CA GLY A 32 26.81 -12.51 18.30
C GLY A 32 27.88 -13.55 17.96
N LYS A 33 28.01 -14.63 18.74
CA LYS A 33 29.01 -15.68 18.53
C LYS A 33 28.49 -16.74 17.58
N TYR A 34 29.02 -16.76 16.36
CA TYR A 34 28.64 -17.70 15.32
C TYR A 34 29.88 -18.36 14.71
N ARG A 35 29.70 -19.56 14.20
CA ARG A 35 30.67 -20.25 13.34
C ARG A 35 30.08 -20.44 11.95
N VAL A 36 30.91 -20.44 10.95
CA VAL A 36 30.54 -20.80 9.58
C VAL A 36 30.19 -22.29 9.52
N ALA A 37 29.13 -22.62 8.79
CA ALA A 37 28.68 -23.97 8.54
C ALA A 37 28.51 -24.23 7.05
N THR A 38 28.44 -25.50 6.64
CA THR A 38 27.96 -25.90 5.30
C THR A 38 26.45 -25.81 5.24
N TRP A 39 25.89 -25.80 4.01
CA TRP A 39 24.43 -25.85 3.82
C TRP A 39 23.85 -27.15 4.37
N GLU A 40 24.50 -28.29 4.15
CA GLU A 40 24.09 -29.60 4.65
C GLU A 40 23.99 -29.56 6.18
N GLU A 41 25.05 -29.12 6.84
CA GLU A 41 25.08 -29.01 8.30
C GLU A 41 23.97 -28.09 8.85
N ALA A 42 23.73 -26.96 8.19
CA ALA A 42 22.69 -26.03 8.63
C ALA A 42 21.27 -26.61 8.43
N LEU A 43 21.02 -27.23 7.28
CA LEU A 43 19.72 -27.85 6.97
C LEU A 43 19.45 -29.06 7.88
N ASP A 44 20.41 -29.90 8.13
CA ASP A 44 20.31 -31.03 9.06
C ASP A 44 20.01 -30.55 10.49
N HIS A 45 20.68 -29.49 10.92
CA HIS A 45 20.43 -28.88 12.22
C HIS A 45 18.97 -28.36 12.33
N ILE A 46 18.48 -27.67 11.30
CA ILE A 46 17.10 -27.17 11.26
C ILE A 46 16.10 -28.33 11.26
N ALA A 47 16.29 -29.31 10.37
CA ALA A 47 15.41 -30.46 10.24
C ALA A 47 15.32 -31.26 11.57
N LYS A 48 16.45 -31.49 12.20
CA LYS A 48 16.50 -32.17 13.50
C LYS A 48 15.72 -31.40 14.57
N LYS A 49 15.89 -30.09 14.64
CA LYS A 49 15.15 -29.25 15.62
C LYS A 49 13.65 -29.20 15.33
N MET A 50 13.26 -29.13 14.10
CA MET A 50 11.86 -29.20 13.71
C MET A 50 11.22 -30.53 14.09
N LEU A 51 11.90 -31.65 13.82
CA LEU A 51 11.44 -32.99 14.19
C LEU A 51 11.32 -33.18 15.71
N GLU A 52 12.32 -32.75 16.49
CA GLU A 52 12.28 -32.75 17.96
C GLU A 52 11.05 -31.98 18.51
N ILE A 53 10.74 -30.80 17.91
CA ILE A 53 9.58 -30.01 18.31
C ILE A 53 8.28 -30.72 17.94
N ARG A 54 8.20 -31.25 16.73
CA ARG A 54 7.03 -31.99 16.26
C ARG A 54 6.73 -33.22 17.11
N GLU A 55 7.76 -33.99 17.47
CA GLU A 55 7.61 -35.18 18.32
C GLU A 55 7.13 -34.81 19.73
N LYS A 56 7.62 -33.70 20.28
CA LYS A 56 7.31 -33.30 21.66
C LYS A 56 6.01 -32.53 21.80
N TYR A 57 5.65 -31.70 20.83
CA TYR A 57 4.59 -30.71 20.96
C TYR A 57 3.55 -30.76 19.82
N GLY A 58 3.73 -31.58 18.79
CA GLY A 58 2.90 -31.62 17.61
C GLY A 58 3.38 -30.70 16.48
N PRO A 59 2.89 -30.93 15.25
CA PRO A 59 3.28 -30.14 14.08
C PRO A 59 2.84 -28.66 14.18
N GLU A 60 1.76 -28.39 14.89
CA GLU A 60 1.19 -27.06 15.13
C GLU A 60 2.07 -26.16 16.03
N ALA A 61 3.06 -26.73 16.71
CA ALA A 61 4.00 -25.96 17.52
C ALA A 61 5.00 -25.13 16.68
N ILE A 62 5.02 -25.33 15.35
CA ILE A 62 5.85 -24.56 14.42
C ILE A 62 4.98 -23.62 13.61
N ALA A 63 5.31 -22.32 13.64
CA ALA A 63 4.70 -21.30 12.80
C ALA A 63 5.65 -20.89 11.65
N PHE A 64 5.06 -20.71 10.47
CA PHE A 64 5.77 -20.31 9.26
C PHE A 64 5.36 -18.88 8.87
N PHE A 65 6.36 -18.01 8.72
CA PHE A 65 6.15 -16.62 8.34
C PHE A 65 6.88 -16.32 7.04
N GLY A 66 6.18 -15.70 6.09
CA GLY A 66 6.76 -15.26 4.82
C GLY A 66 6.30 -13.87 4.43
N HIS A 67 7.00 -13.25 3.51
CA HIS A 67 6.66 -11.89 3.07
C HIS A 67 5.62 -11.85 1.95
N GLY A 68 5.49 -12.84 1.12
CA GLY A 68 4.38 -12.92 0.16
C GLY A 68 4.72 -12.98 -1.32
N THR A 69 5.80 -12.42 -1.82
CA THR A 69 6.17 -12.54 -3.24
C THR A 69 7.48 -13.28 -3.42
N GLY A 70 7.44 -14.45 -4.02
CA GLY A 70 8.62 -15.29 -4.26
C GLY A 70 8.87 -16.40 -3.25
N ASP A 71 8.18 -16.37 -2.11
CA ASP A 71 8.29 -17.33 -1.02
C ASP A 71 7.02 -18.20 -0.84
N TYR A 72 6.15 -18.26 -1.84
CA TYR A 72 4.91 -19.06 -1.82
C TYR A 72 5.13 -20.51 -1.43
N TRP A 73 6.21 -21.12 -1.92
CA TRP A 73 6.55 -22.52 -1.61
C TRP A 73 6.78 -22.74 -0.12
N PHE A 74 7.44 -21.80 0.55
CA PHE A 74 7.76 -21.93 1.96
C PHE A 74 6.58 -21.61 2.88
N VAL A 75 5.68 -20.75 2.46
CA VAL A 75 4.58 -20.29 3.33
C VAL A 75 3.26 -20.97 3.01
N ASP A 76 3.05 -21.42 1.78
CA ASP A 76 1.82 -22.10 1.38
C ASP A 76 2.00 -23.64 1.36
N PHE A 77 3.10 -24.11 0.83
CA PHE A 77 3.32 -25.52 0.60
C PHE A 77 3.97 -26.23 1.80
N LEU A 78 5.05 -25.66 2.35
CA LEU A 78 5.81 -26.32 3.43
C LEU A 78 5.00 -26.48 4.71
N PRO A 79 4.23 -25.49 5.21
CA PRO A 79 3.37 -25.67 6.37
C PRO A 79 2.37 -26.80 6.19
N ALA A 80 1.71 -26.85 5.02
CA ALA A 80 0.74 -27.88 4.72
C ALA A 80 1.39 -29.28 4.63
N ALA A 81 2.54 -29.39 3.98
CA ALA A 81 3.32 -30.64 3.96
C ALA A 81 3.82 -31.06 5.34
N TRP A 82 4.12 -30.09 6.22
CA TRP A 82 4.51 -30.32 7.60
C TRP A 82 3.34 -30.73 8.49
N GLY A 83 2.12 -30.34 8.15
CA GLY A 83 0.92 -30.53 8.95
C GLY A 83 0.66 -29.40 9.96
N SER A 84 1.27 -28.22 9.77
CA SER A 84 1.04 -27.05 10.62
C SER A 84 0.00 -26.12 9.99
N PRO A 85 -1.07 -25.74 10.73
CA PRO A 85 -2.02 -24.74 10.28
C PRO A 85 -1.48 -23.30 10.46
N ASN A 86 -0.35 -23.15 11.15
CA ASN A 86 0.19 -21.86 11.57
C ASN A 86 1.10 -21.28 10.49
N ALA A 87 0.50 -20.72 9.44
CA ALA A 87 1.19 -19.98 8.39
C ALA A 87 0.64 -18.57 8.29
N ALA A 88 1.52 -17.57 8.20
CA ALA A 88 1.13 -16.18 8.08
C ALA A 88 1.98 -15.41 7.08
N LYS A 89 1.31 -14.56 6.32
CA LYS A 89 1.93 -13.58 5.41
C LYS A 89 1.50 -12.18 5.83
N PRO A 90 2.14 -11.59 6.84
CA PRO A 90 1.71 -10.29 7.39
C PRO A 90 1.93 -9.11 6.42
N SER A 91 2.58 -9.34 5.29
CA SER A 91 2.95 -8.31 4.32
C SER A 91 1.78 -7.40 3.94
N VAL A 92 0.64 -7.96 3.55
CA VAL A 92 -0.52 -7.15 3.11
C VAL A 92 -1.05 -6.30 4.26
N SER A 93 -1.21 -6.87 5.46
CA SER A 93 -1.73 -6.14 6.62
C SER A 93 -0.79 -5.01 7.08
N LEU A 94 0.52 -5.18 6.92
CA LEU A 94 1.52 -4.17 7.26
C LEU A 94 1.74 -3.13 6.16
N CYS A 95 1.49 -3.49 4.89
CA CYS A 95 1.88 -2.70 3.74
C CYS A 95 0.71 -1.92 3.12
N THR A 96 -0.41 -2.58 2.88
CA THR A 96 -1.48 -2.01 2.03
C THR A 96 -2.90 -2.24 2.54
N ALA A 97 -3.13 -3.04 3.56
CA ALA A 97 -4.49 -3.44 3.94
C ALA A 97 -5.47 -2.28 4.14
N PRO A 98 -5.15 -1.18 4.83
CA PRO A 98 -6.08 -0.05 4.95
C PRO A 98 -6.43 0.55 3.59
N ARG A 99 -5.49 0.60 2.65
CA ARG A 99 -5.73 1.07 1.27
C ARG A 99 -6.67 0.14 0.52
N GLU A 100 -6.44 -1.16 0.61
CA GLU A 100 -7.26 -2.17 -0.06
C GLU A 100 -8.68 -2.17 0.51
N VAL A 101 -8.83 -2.08 1.84
CA VAL A 101 -10.14 -1.96 2.51
C VAL A 101 -10.87 -0.68 2.10
N ALA A 102 -10.18 0.46 2.11
CA ALA A 102 -10.74 1.74 1.68
C ALA A 102 -11.22 1.68 0.23
N SER A 103 -10.41 1.10 -0.66
CA SER A 103 -10.77 0.92 -2.07
C SER A 103 -11.96 -0.03 -2.24
N GLN A 104 -12.01 -1.11 -1.48
CA GLN A 104 -13.15 -2.03 -1.48
C GLN A 104 -14.45 -1.32 -1.09
N TRP A 105 -14.41 -0.42 -0.11
CA TRP A 105 -15.59 0.34 0.31
C TRP A 105 -15.99 1.43 -0.68
N VAL A 106 -15.03 2.07 -1.35
CA VAL A 106 -15.30 3.18 -2.28
C VAL A 106 -15.61 2.67 -3.70
N PHE A 107 -14.91 1.65 -4.19
CA PHE A 107 -15.03 1.17 -5.57
C PHE A 107 -15.55 -0.27 -5.70
N GLY A 108 -15.87 -0.93 -4.60
CA GLY A 108 -16.31 -2.33 -4.59
C GLY A 108 -15.21 -3.35 -4.88
N ARG A 109 -13.95 -2.93 -4.93
CA ARG A 109 -12.79 -3.79 -5.23
C ARG A 109 -11.49 -3.22 -4.68
N PRO A 110 -10.50 -4.07 -4.31
CA PRO A 110 -9.19 -3.61 -3.88
C PRO A 110 -8.40 -3.01 -5.06
N ILE A 111 -7.43 -2.15 -4.77
CA ILE A 111 -6.52 -1.61 -5.79
C ILE A 111 -5.62 -2.72 -6.34
N GLY A 112 -5.15 -3.62 -5.47
CA GLY A 112 -4.52 -4.87 -5.89
C GLY A 112 -3.15 -4.74 -6.52
N GLY A 113 -2.37 -3.76 -6.19
CA GLY A 113 -1.02 -3.61 -6.78
C GLY A 113 -0.33 -2.34 -6.35
N HIS A 114 0.72 -1.99 -7.08
CA HIS A 114 1.36 -0.70 -6.93
C HIS A 114 0.50 0.37 -7.61
N GLU A 115 0.64 1.59 -7.19
CA GLU A 115 -0.21 2.73 -7.53
C GLU A 115 -0.45 2.85 -9.04
N PRO A 116 -1.61 2.46 -9.54
CA PRO A 116 -1.91 2.45 -10.96
C PRO A 116 -2.35 3.84 -11.44
N ILE A 117 -1.38 4.68 -11.72
CA ILE A 117 -1.57 6.07 -12.14
C ILE A 117 -1.18 6.22 -13.61
N ASP A 118 -1.97 6.97 -14.36
CA ASP A 118 -1.62 7.43 -15.70
C ASP A 118 -0.77 8.71 -15.63
N TRP A 119 0.51 8.53 -15.25
CA TRP A 119 1.47 9.60 -15.04
C TRP A 119 1.67 10.45 -16.30
N GLU A 120 1.76 9.84 -17.46
CA GLU A 120 2.07 10.53 -18.71
C GLU A 120 1.03 11.60 -19.06
N ASN A 121 -0.23 11.30 -18.80
CA ASN A 121 -1.36 12.19 -19.11
C ASN A 121 -1.75 13.08 -17.93
N ALA A 122 -1.22 12.87 -16.73
CA ALA A 122 -1.47 13.72 -15.57
C ALA A 122 -0.97 15.15 -15.82
N ARG A 123 -1.67 16.13 -15.26
CA ARG A 123 -1.31 17.57 -15.36
C ARG A 123 -1.19 18.23 -14.00
N TYR A 124 -1.76 17.62 -12.99
CA TYR A 124 -1.64 18.06 -11.60
C TYR A 124 -1.56 16.83 -10.69
N ILE A 125 -0.49 16.71 -9.95
CA ILE A 125 -0.20 15.54 -9.12
C ILE A 125 0.01 15.99 -7.69
N VAL A 126 -0.72 15.41 -6.74
CA VAL A 126 -0.55 15.67 -5.31
C VAL A 126 0.02 14.44 -4.64
N LEU A 127 1.26 14.53 -4.20
CA LEU A 127 1.95 13.46 -3.48
C LEU A 127 1.82 13.69 -1.97
N ILE A 128 1.20 12.78 -1.25
CA ILE A 128 1.06 12.84 0.20
C ILE A 128 1.92 11.74 0.83
N GLY A 129 2.99 12.12 1.52
CA GLY A 129 3.94 11.19 2.12
C GLY A 129 4.56 10.20 1.13
N HIS A 130 4.62 10.53 -0.14
CA HIS A 130 5.07 9.63 -1.20
C HIS A 130 6.50 9.96 -1.61
N HIS A 131 7.43 9.07 -1.30
CA HIS A 131 8.87 9.28 -1.46
C HIS A 131 9.38 8.89 -2.85
N ILE A 132 8.84 9.48 -3.91
CA ILE A 132 9.32 9.25 -5.27
C ILE A 132 10.77 9.72 -5.39
N GLY A 133 11.65 8.82 -5.84
CA GLY A 133 13.07 9.08 -6.03
C GLY A 133 13.97 8.69 -4.85
N GLU A 134 13.40 8.24 -3.74
CA GLU A 134 14.17 7.79 -2.57
C GLU A 134 13.95 6.30 -2.28
N ASP A 135 12.74 5.87 -1.97
CA ASP A 135 12.43 4.49 -1.56
C ASP A 135 11.24 3.86 -2.29
N THR A 136 10.78 4.51 -3.34
CA THR A 136 9.68 4.03 -4.18
C THR A 136 10.19 3.17 -5.34
N HIS A 137 9.30 2.36 -5.92
CA HIS A 137 9.60 1.50 -7.06
C HIS A 137 10.18 2.29 -8.24
N ASN A 138 11.28 1.79 -8.81
CA ASN A 138 12.06 2.47 -9.85
C ASN A 138 11.25 2.84 -11.11
N THR A 139 10.25 2.04 -11.47
CA THR A 139 9.37 2.31 -12.61
C THR A 139 8.58 3.60 -12.42
N GLN A 140 8.03 3.84 -11.24
CA GLN A 140 7.30 5.06 -10.94
C GLN A 140 8.16 6.32 -11.01
N LEU A 141 9.45 6.24 -10.71
CA LEU A 141 10.35 7.37 -10.86
C LEU A 141 10.50 7.81 -12.31
N GLN A 142 10.56 6.85 -13.25
CA GLN A 142 10.63 7.16 -14.68
C GLN A 142 9.33 7.82 -15.17
N ASP A 143 8.19 7.26 -14.77
CA ASP A 143 6.87 7.78 -15.12
C ASP A 143 6.64 9.19 -14.53
N PHE A 144 7.06 9.40 -13.28
CA PHE A 144 7.02 10.72 -12.64
C PHE A 144 7.91 11.74 -13.37
N ALA A 145 9.12 11.34 -13.76
CA ALA A 145 10.00 12.21 -14.55
C ALA A 145 9.39 12.56 -15.92
N LEU A 146 8.68 11.60 -16.53
CA LEU A 146 7.94 11.84 -17.77
C LEU A 146 6.79 12.83 -17.56
N ALA A 147 6.02 12.68 -16.48
CA ALA A 147 4.96 13.62 -16.12
C ALA A 147 5.50 15.05 -15.97
N LEU A 148 6.61 15.22 -15.25
CA LEU A 148 7.27 16.52 -15.11
C LEU A 148 7.72 17.09 -16.47
N LYS A 149 8.33 16.27 -17.32
CA LYS A 149 8.74 16.65 -18.67
C LYS A 149 7.55 17.11 -19.52
N ASN A 150 6.38 16.49 -19.32
CA ASN A 150 5.13 16.83 -19.99
C ASN A 150 4.42 18.05 -19.34
N GLY A 151 5.05 18.72 -18.39
CA GLY A 151 4.56 19.96 -17.78
C GLY A 151 3.56 19.76 -16.64
N ALA A 152 3.48 18.56 -16.05
CA ALA A 152 2.64 18.36 -14.88
C ALA A 152 3.10 19.21 -13.69
N LYS A 153 2.17 19.90 -13.04
CA LYS A 153 2.41 20.55 -11.76
C LYS A 153 2.36 19.50 -10.65
N VAL A 154 3.26 19.63 -9.68
CA VAL A 154 3.35 18.71 -8.55
C VAL A 154 3.26 19.47 -7.25
N VAL A 155 2.37 19.01 -6.38
CA VAL A 155 2.31 19.44 -4.98
C VAL A 155 2.79 18.27 -4.12
N VAL A 156 3.69 18.53 -3.19
CA VAL A 156 4.15 17.54 -2.22
C VAL A 156 3.71 17.95 -0.83
N VAL A 157 2.96 17.06 -0.18
CA VAL A 157 2.51 17.17 1.21
C VAL A 157 3.37 16.22 2.03
N ASP A 158 4.33 16.75 2.74
CA ASP A 158 5.30 15.97 3.51
C ASP A 158 5.95 16.86 4.58
N PRO A 159 6.09 16.43 5.83
CA PRO A 159 6.80 17.19 6.83
C PRO A 159 8.29 17.39 6.48
N ARG A 160 8.84 16.51 5.66
CA ARG A 160 10.23 16.53 5.20
C ARG A 160 10.35 17.11 3.80
N PHE A 161 11.34 17.97 3.59
CA PHE A 161 11.69 18.46 2.24
C PHE A 161 12.41 17.35 1.47
N SER A 162 11.63 16.44 0.88
CA SER A 162 12.10 15.25 0.17
C SER A 162 12.65 15.57 -1.23
N THR A 163 13.24 14.57 -1.90
CA THR A 163 13.66 14.68 -3.31
C THR A 163 12.49 15.07 -4.22
N ALA A 164 11.29 14.54 -3.96
CA ALA A 164 10.09 14.93 -4.69
C ALA A 164 9.69 16.38 -4.40
N ALA A 165 9.79 16.83 -3.13
CA ALA A 165 9.50 18.21 -2.75
C ALA A 165 10.45 19.19 -3.44
N ALA A 166 11.73 18.84 -3.60
CA ALA A 166 12.72 19.66 -4.32
C ALA A 166 12.42 19.81 -5.82
N LYS A 167 11.55 18.98 -6.38
CA LYS A 167 11.09 19.04 -7.79
C LYS A 167 9.66 19.51 -7.92
N ALA A 168 8.95 19.69 -6.81
CA ALA A 168 7.57 20.12 -6.79
C ALA A 168 7.45 21.63 -7.12
N HIS A 169 6.32 21.99 -7.69
CA HIS A 169 5.97 23.40 -7.85
C HIS A 169 5.51 24.00 -6.50
N ARG A 170 5.04 23.16 -5.57
CA ARG A 170 4.67 23.58 -4.22
C ARG A 170 4.94 22.45 -3.23
N TRP A 171 5.55 22.80 -2.10
CA TRP A 171 5.72 21.93 -0.95
C TRP A 171 4.89 22.43 0.22
N LEU A 172 4.13 21.52 0.85
CA LEU A 172 3.30 21.77 2.01
C LEU A 172 3.88 21.01 3.20
N PRO A 173 4.57 21.66 4.12
CA PRO A 173 5.15 21.05 5.31
C PRO A 173 4.03 20.75 6.35
N ILE A 174 3.32 19.67 6.14
CA ILE A 174 2.20 19.29 6.99
C ILE A 174 2.65 18.80 8.36
N LYS A 175 1.90 19.12 9.40
CA LYS A 175 2.07 18.47 10.70
C LYS A 175 1.78 16.96 10.60
N PRO A 176 2.72 16.09 11.05
CA PRO A 176 2.55 14.65 10.92
C PRO A 176 1.24 14.13 11.53
N GLY A 177 0.57 13.21 10.80
CA GLY A 177 -0.67 12.59 11.25
C GLY A 177 -1.94 13.41 11.04
N THR A 178 -1.88 14.54 10.32
CA THR A 178 -3.04 15.42 10.09
C THR A 178 -3.55 15.43 8.65
N ASP A 179 -3.11 14.48 7.83
CA ASP A 179 -3.49 14.37 6.41
C ASP A 179 -5.00 14.31 6.21
N THR A 180 -5.72 13.62 7.09
CA THR A 180 -7.18 13.53 7.02
C THR A 180 -7.85 14.90 7.13
N ALA A 181 -7.34 15.78 7.98
CA ALA A 181 -7.87 17.14 8.11
C ALA A 181 -7.68 17.94 6.81
N LEU A 182 -6.52 17.82 6.16
CA LEU A 182 -6.25 18.45 4.88
C LEU A 182 -7.18 17.92 3.78
N LEU A 183 -7.35 16.59 3.71
CA LEU A 183 -8.19 15.94 2.72
C LEU A 183 -9.67 16.32 2.88
N LEU A 184 -10.19 16.36 4.11
CA LEU A 184 -11.55 16.81 4.39
C LEU A 184 -11.77 18.27 3.99
N ALA A 185 -10.79 19.14 4.23
CA ALA A 185 -10.88 20.54 3.78
C ALA A 185 -10.84 20.67 2.25
N TRP A 186 -10.07 19.85 1.55
CA TRP A 186 -10.12 19.84 0.08
C TRP A 186 -11.47 19.34 -0.44
N ILE A 187 -12.06 18.31 0.18
CA ILE A 187 -13.42 17.85 -0.14
C ILE A 187 -14.41 18.97 0.09
N HIS A 188 -14.33 19.68 1.23
CA HIS A 188 -15.17 20.82 1.53
C HIS A 188 -15.10 21.88 0.43
N VAL A 189 -13.88 22.32 0.07
CA VAL A 189 -13.69 23.36 -0.96
C VAL A 189 -14.23 22.90 -2.32
N LEU A 190 -13.93 21.66 -2.74
CA LEU A 190 -14.42 21.13 -4.01
C LEU A 190 -15.96 21.11 -4.09
N ILE A 191 -16.63 20.79 -2.98
CA ILE A 191 -18.09 20.71 -2.92
C ILE A 191 -18.72 22.10 -2.76
N TYR A 192 -18.28 22.89 -1.78
CA TYR A 192 -18.94 24.16 -1.42
C TYR A 192 -18.59 25.33 -2.33
N GLU A 193 -17.50 25.26 -3.06
CA GLU A 193 -17.17 26.18 -4.15
C GLU A 193 -17.63 25.65 -5.52
N ASP A 194 -18.34 24.51 -5.56
CA ASP A 194 -18.94 23.95 -6.77
C ASP A 194 -17.91 23.57 -7.85
N LEU A 195 -16.74 23.09 -7.44
CA LEU A 195 -15.56 22.83 -8.26
C LEU A 195 -15.43 21.37 -8.71
N TYR A 196 -16.22 20.45 -8.16
CA TYR A 196 -16.16 19.03 -8.48
C TYR A 196 -16.69 18.71 -9.92
N ASP A 197 -16.46 17.51 -10.43
CA ASP A 197 -17.00 17.04 -11.70
C ASP A 197 -18.46 16.59 -11.52
N LYS A 198 -19.40 17.51 -11.76
CA LYS A 198 -20.84 17.29 -11.52
C LYS A 198 -21.41 16.13 -12.33
N GLU A 199 -21.05 16.05 -13.60
CA GLU A 199 -21.54 15.00 -14.49
C GLU A 199 -21.03 13.62 -14.02
N TYR A 200 -19.75 13.53 -13.70
CA TYR A 200 -19.15 12.30 -13.20
C TYR A 200 -19.78 11.87 -11.88
N VAL A 201 -19.90 12.79 -10.91
CA VAL A 201 -20.51 12.51 -9.61
C VAL A 201 -21.95 12.07 -9.74
N ALA A 202 -22.76 12.79 -10.52
CA ALA A 202 -24.17 12.44 -10.71
C ALA A 202 -24.36 11.06 -11.36
N LYS A 203 -23.45 10.67 -12.27
CA LYS A 203 -23.59 9.44 -13.04
C LYS A 203 -23.02 8.20 -12.34
N TYR A 204 -21.93 8.36 -11.59
CA TYR A 204 -21.13 7.22 -11.14
C TYR A 204 -21.01 7.09 -9.63
N THR A 205 -21.66 7.97 -8.83
CA THR A 205 -21.55 7.92 -7.39
C THR A 205 -22.88 7.85 -6.68
N VAL A 206 -22.85 7.41 -5.44
CA VAL A 206 -23.95 7.47 -4.47
C VAL A 206 -23.45 8.11 -3.18
N GLY A 207 -24.35 8.67 -2.35
CA GLY A 207 -23.97 9.23 -1.05
C GLY A 207 -23.35 10.63 -1.12
N PHE A 208 -23.53 11.37 -2.23
CA PHE A 208 -22.94 12.71 -2.38
C PHE A 208 -23.53 13.73 -1.39
N GLU A 209 -24.84 13.70 -1.14
CA GLU A 209 -25.49 14.64 -0.22
C GLU A 209 -25.10 14.37 1.24
N GLU A 210 -24.91 13.10 1.60
CA GLU A 210 -24.39 12.69 2.91
C GLU A 210 -22.94 13.17 3.10
N LEU A 211 -22.08 13.00 2.08
CA LEU A 211 -20.72 13.51 2.10
C LEU A 211 -20.70 15.03 2.23
N LYS A 212 -21.53 15.74 1.46
CA LYS A 212 -21.67 17.19 1.50
C LYS A 212 -22.08 17.66 2.89
N ALA A 213 -23.07 17.03 3.50
CA ALA A 213 -23.50 17.36 4.85
C ALA A 213 -22.40 17.10 5.88
N HIS A 214 -21.68 15.98 5.74
CA HIS A 214 -20.60 15.58 6.64
C HIS A 214 -19.44 16.58 6.64
N VAL A 215 -19.02 17.06 5.46
CA VAL A 215 -17.85 17.93 5.36
C VAL A 215 -18.14 19.41 5.55
N LYS A 216 -19.36 19.78 5.91
CA LYS A 216 -19.80 21.18 6.03
C LYS A 216 -18.88 22.03 6.89
N ASP A 217 -18.45 21.51 8.03
CA ASP A 217 -17.71 22.27 9.04
C ASP A 217 -16.18 22.07 8.93
N PHE A 218 -15.73 21.22 8.01
CA PHE A 218 -14.29 20.98 7.79
C PHE A 218 -13.69 21.99 6.81
N THR A 219 -13.82 23.26 7.18
CA THR A 219 -13.33 24.38 6.35
C THR A 219 -11.79 24.44 6.31
N PRO A 220 -11.20 25.15 5.34
CA PRO A 220 -9.76 25.40 5.33
C PRO A 220 -9.24 26.05 6.62
N GLU A 221 -10.01 26.94 7.25
CA GLU A 221 -9.66 27.58 8.53
C GLU A 221 -9.68 26.59 9.70
N TRP A 222 -10.58 25.61 9.67
CA TRP A 222 -10.53 24.50 10.60
C TRP A 222 -9.28 23.64 10.38
N ALA A 223 -8.99 23.27 9.14
CA ALA A 223 -7.84 22.44 8.80
C ALA A 223 -6.49 23.11 9.09
N GLU A 224 -6.36 24.43 8.91
CA GLU A 224 -5.16 25.19 9.24
C GLU A 224 -4.75 24.97 10.70
N LYS A 225 -5.70 24.96 11.63
CA LYS A 225 -5.42 24.74 13.06
C LYS A 225 -4.83 23.37 13.37
N HIS A 226 -5.10 22.39 12.53
CA HIS A 226 -4.62 21.01 12.70
C HIS A 226 -3.34 20.73 11.90
N THR A 227 -3.30 21.20 10.66
CA THR A 227 -2.27 20.86 9.69
C THR A 227 -1.07 21.82 9.70
N GLU A 228 -1.25 23.02 10.24
CA GLU A 228 -0.30 24.14 10.18
C GLU A 228 -0.08 24.65 8.73
N ILE A 229 -0.94 24.25 7.79
CA ILE A 229 -0.96 24.78 6.42
C ILE A 229 -1.96 25.92 6.36
N PRO A 230 -1.59 27.12 5.87
CA PRO A 230 -2.49 28.26 5.79
C PRO A 230 -3.79 27.96 5.00
N ALA A 231 -4.93 28.38 5.51
CA ALA A 231 -6.23 28.16 4.89
C ALA A 231 -6.31 28.64 3.44
N GLN A 232 -5.65 29.76 3.14
CA GLN A 232 -5.56 30.28 1.79
C GLN A 232 -4.83 29.29 0.86
N VAL A 233 -3.73 28.68 1.32
CA VAL A 233 -2.96 27.69 0.54
C VAL A 233 -3.79 26.43 0.31
N ILE A 234 -4.55 25.98 1.32
CA ILE A 234 -5.46 24.83 1.18
C ILE A 234 -6.49 25.09 0.07
N ARG A 235 -7.10 26.29 0.04
CA ARG A 235 -8.04 26.68 -1.03
C ARG A 235 -7.40 26.77 -2.40
N GLU A 236 -6.23 27.39 -2.48
CA GLU A 236 -5.50 27.54 -3.74
C GLU A 236 -5.24 26.17 -4.37
N VAL A 237 -4.72 25.21 -3.59
CA VAL A 237 -4.43 23.86 -4.08
C VAL A 237 -5.71 23.14 -4.53
N ALA A 238 -6.82 23.24 -3.79
CA ALA A 238 -8.10 22.65 -4.18
C ALA A 238 -8.61 23.22 -5.51
N ARG A 239 -8.51 24.55 -5.70
CA ARG A 239 -8.90 25.22 -6.94
C ARG A 239 -7.99 24.85 -8.10
N GLU A 240 -6.68 24.73 -7.87
CA GLU A 240 -5.72 24.28 -8.87
C GLU A 240 -6.00 22.83 -9.30
N MET A 241 -6.28 21.91 -8.36
CA MET A 241 -6.71 20.55 -8.69
C MET A 241 -7.96 20.57 -9.58
N ALA A 242 -8.97 21.33 -9.19
CA ALA A 242 -10.22 21.44 -9.94
C ALA A 242 -10.04 21.99 -11.35
N ALA A 243 -9.13 22.96 -11.52
CA ALA A 243 -8.80 23.54 -12.82
C ALA A 243 -8.14 22.53 -13.79
N HIS A 244 -7.52 21.48 -13.26
CA HIS A 244 -6.86 20.43 -14.03
C HIS A 244 -7.68 19.13 -14.16
N LYS A 245 -8.90 19.07 -13.58
CA LYS A 245 -9.74 17.87 -13.70
C LYS A 245 -10.05 17.54 -15.16
N PRO A 246 -10.17 16.28 -15.57
CA PRO A 246 -9.96 15.06 -14.75
C PRO A 246 -8.49 14.63 -14.63
N ARG A 247 -7.53 15.42 -15.10
CA ARG A 247 -6.09 15.11 -15.13
C ARG A 247 -5.36 15.55 -13.88
N ALA A 248 -6.09 15.76 -12.78
CA ALA A 248 -5.55 15.98 -11.45
C ALA A 248 -5.69 14.71 -10.65
N VAL A 249 -4.62 14.23 -10.01
CA VAL A 249 -4.61 12.95 -9.31
C VAL A 249 -3.85 13.00 -7.99
N LEU A 250 -4.44 12.33 -6.98
CA LEU A 250 -3.81 12.02 -5.71
C LEU A 250 -3.52 10.52 -5.71
N PRO A 251 -2.26 10.09 -5.91
CA PRO A 251 -1.91 8.69 -5.90
C PRO A 251 -2.25 8.02 -4.56
N PRO A 252 -3.05 6.95 -4.52
CA PRO A 252 -3.34 6.23 -3.29
C PRO A 252 -2.15 5.33 -2.91
N THR A 253 -1.10 5.93 -2.39
CA THR A 253 0.15 5.26 -2.10
C THR A 253 0.07 4.43 -0.82
N ARG A 254 0.95 3.44 -0.69
CA ARG A 254 1.04 2.64 0.52
C ARG A 254 1.60 3.41 1.73
N HIS A 255 2.36 4.47 1.52
CA HIS A 255 2.87 5.31 2.61
C HIS A 255 1.76 6.01 3.40
N ASN A 256 0.58 6.15 2.81
CA ASN A 256 -0.59 6.72 3.47
C ASN A 256 -1.27 5.78 4.48
N VAL A 257 -0.74 4.56 4.70
CA VAL A 257 -1.43 3.51 5.46
C VAL A 257 -0.67 3.03 6.70
N TRP A 258 0.30 3.82 7.22
CA TRP A 258 1.17 3.36 8.31
C TRP A 258 0.99 4.12 9.63
N TYR A 259 -0.07 4.92 9.80
CA TYR A 259 -0.16 5.88 10.92
C TYR A 259 -1.47 5.85 11.72
N GLY A 260 -2.20 4.73 11.76
CA GLY A 260 -3.51 4.65 12.41
C GLY A 260 -4.61 5.43 11.67
N ASP A 261 -5.86 5.06 11.84
CA ASP A 261 -7.04 5.58 11.10
C ASP A 261 -6.87 5.64 9.58
N ASP A 262 -5.96 4.83 9.09
CA ASP A 262 -5.46 4.89 7.73
C ASP A 262 -6.53 4.57 6.70
N THR A 263 -7.48 3.70 7.04
CA THR A 263 -8.60 3.38 6.15
C THR A 263 -9.42 4.62 5.83
N TYR A 264 -9.79 5.41 6.83
CA TYR A 264 -10.56 6.65 6.61
C TYR A 264 -9.75 7.73 5.89
N ARG A 265 -8.45 7.82 6.17
CA ARG A 265 -7.54 8.72 5.46
C ARG A 265 -7.51 8.39 3.97
N VAL A 266 -7.34 7.11 3.63
CA VAL A 266 -7.34 6.69 2.23
C VAL A 266 -8.72 6.87 1.59
N MET A 267 -9.82 6.61 2.31
CA MET A 267 -11.17 6.93 1.80
C MET A 267 -11.30 8.41 1.44
N ALA A 268 -10.87 9.31 2.32
CA ALA A 268 -10.89 10.74 2.04
C ALA A 268 -10.06 11.11 0.80
N LEU A 269 -8.87 10.51 0.64
CA LEU A 269 -8.05 10.68 -0.55
C LEU A 269 -8.76 10.18 -1.81
N LEU A 270 -9.41 9.02 -1.75
CA LEU A 270 -10.18 8.47 -2.86
C LEU A 270 -11.39 9.34 -3.19
N TYR A 271 -12.06 9.93 -2.19
CA TYR A 271 -13.17 10.87 -2.42
C TYR A 271 -12.73 12.15 -3.16
N VAL A 272 -11.55 12.69 -2.85
CA VAL A 272 -10.98 13.79 -3.65
C VAL A 272 -10.83 13.37 -5.12
N ASN A 273 -10.26 12.20 -5.37
CA ASN A 273 -10.12 11.66 -6.74
C ASN A 273 -11.48 11.48 -7.44
N VAL A 274 -12.50 10.96 -6.74
CA VAL A 274 -13.85 10.80 -7.27
C VAL A 274 -14.49 12.14 -7.59
N LEU A 275 -14.36 13.13 -6.72
CA LEU A 275 -14.88 14.49 -6.96
C LEU A 275 -14.21 15.19 -8.14
N LEU A 276 -12.93 14.88 -8.39
CA LEU A 276 -12.21 15.35 -9.58
C LEU A 276 -12.58 14.57 -10.85
N GLY A 277 -13.33 13.49 -10.72
CA GLY A 277 -13.78 12.66 -11.85
C GLY A 277 -12.65 11.94 -12.58
N ASN A 278 -11.56 11.63 -11.90
CA ASN A 278 -10.33 11.13 -12.54
C ASN A 278 -10.22 9.61 -12.62
N TYR A 279 -11.02 8.84 -11.87
CA TYR A 279 -10.98 7.38 -11.92
C TYR A 279 -11.42 6.86 -13.29
N GLY A 280 -10.56 6.03 -13.90
CA GLY A 280 -10.80 5.45 -15.21
C GLY A 280 -10.68 6.42 -16.39
N ARG A 281 -10.14 7.62 -16.18
CA ARG A 281 -9.91 8.63 -17.22
C ARG A 281 -8.42 8.94 -17.40
N PRO A 282 -7.99 9.40 -18.60
CA PRO A 282 -6.60 9.78 -18.85
C PRO A 282 -6.07 10.82 -17.85
N GLY A 283 -4.89 10.58 -17.32
CA GLY A 283 -4.24 11.42 -16.30
C GLY A 283 -4.75 11.23 -14.89
N GLY A 284 -5.62 10.27 -14.67
CA GLY A 284 -6.14 9.87 -13.37
C GLY A 284 -5.55 8.57 -12.86
N PHE A 285 -6.32 7.86 -12.04
CA PHE A 285 -5.94 6.54 -11.61
C PHE A 285 -6.95 5.47 -12.08
N TYR A 286 -6.54 4.21 -12.04
CA TYR A 286 -7.35 3.07 -12.45
C TYR A 286 -7.06 1.87 -11.55
N ILE A 287 -8.01 0.95 -11.41
CA ILE A 287 -7.77 -0.33 -10.77
C ILE A 287 -7.44 -1.33 -11.88
N ALA A 288 -6.18 -1.77 -11.91
CA ALA A 288 -5.71 -2.72 -12.89
C ALA A 288 -6.46 -4.05 -12.76
N GLN A 289 -6.84 -4.63 -13.89
CA GLN A 289 -7.32 -6.00 -13.93
C GLN A 289 -6.12 -6.90 -14.24
N SER A 290 -5.84 -7.81 -13.32
CA SER A 290 -4.86 -8.86 -13.60
C SER A 290 -5.43 -9.80 -14.65
N PRO A 291 -4.67 -10.19 -15.69
CA PRO A 291 -5.09 -11.24 -16.59
C PRO A 291 -5.28 -12.53 -15.79
N TYR A 292 -6.33 -13.28 -16.13
CA TYR A 292 -6.49 -14.61 -15.57
C TYR A 292 -5.33 -15.48 -16.04
N LEU A 293 -4.53 -15.97 -15.10
CA LEU A 293 -3.51 -16.98 -15.34
C LEU A 293 -3.98 -18.26 -14.67
N GLU A 294 -3.97 -19.36 -15.41
CA GLU A 294 -4.20 -20.66 -14.80
C GLU A 294 -3.22 -20.89 -13.66
N LYS A 295 -3.74 -21.29 -12.51
CA LYS A 295 -2.88 -21.66 -11.37
C LYS A 295 -2.05 -22.87 -11.78
N TYR A 296 -0.75 -22.79 -11.59
CA TYR A 296 0.11 -23.95 -11.78
C TYR A 296 -0.37 -25.10 -10.86
N PRO A 297 -0.60 -26.30 -11.39
CA PRO A 297 -1.08 -27.40 -10.58
C PRO A 297 -0.04 -27.73 -9.50
N LEU A 298 -0.44 -27.55 -8.26
CA LEU A 298 0.37 -27.98 -7.13
C LEU A 298 0.24 -29.50 -6.96
N PRO A 299 1.32 -30.21 -6.60
CA PRO A 299 1.22 -31.62 -6.26
C PRO A 299 0.30 -31.79 -5.04
N PRO A 300 -0.39 -32.93 -4.90
CA PRO A 300 -1.21 -33.19 -3.72
C PRO A 300 -0.36 -33.13 -2.45
N LEU A 301 -0.88 -32.47 -1.44
CA LEU A 301 -0.18 -32.36 -0.16
C LEU A 301 -0.30 -33.68 0.60
N PRO A 302 0.79 -34.17 1.22
CA PRO A 302 0.80 -35.48 1.86
C PRO A 302 0.06 -35.53 3.20
N LEU A 303 -0.23 -34.39 3.81
CA LEU A 303 -0.83 -34.31 5.13
C LEU A 303 -1.93 -33.23 5.19
N GLU A 304 -3.03 -33.54 5.87
CA GLU A 304 -4.02 -32.54 6.26
C GLU A 304 -3.48 -31.72 7.46
N PRO A 305 -3.68 -30.40 7.48
CA PRO A 305 -3.35 -29.57 8.65
C PRO A 305 -4.15 -30.05 9.87
N ALA A 306 -3.57 -29.95 11.06
CA ALA A 306 -4.29 -30.24 12.29
C ALA A 306 -5.52 -29.33 12.43
N ALA A 307 -6.68 -29.92 12.79
CA ALA A 307 -7.90 -29.15 12.99
C ALA A 307 -7.74 -28.16 14.15
N GLY A 308 -8.07 -26.87 13.93
CA GLY A 308 -8.10 -25.83 14.97
C GLY A 308 -7.09 -24.69 14.82
N GLY A 309 -6.23 -24.70 13.82
CA GLY A 309 -5.40 -23.52 13.50
C GLY A 309 -6.20 -22.46 12.76
N CYS A 310 -5.92 -21.20 13.02
CA CYS A 310 -6.41 -20.09 12.19
C CYS A 310 -5.79 -20.18 10.79
N SER A 311 -6.38 -20.98 9.91
CA SER A 311 -6.17 -20.82 8.48
C SER A 311 -6.82 -19.50 8.08
N GLY A 312 -6.07 -18.40 8.20
CA GLY A 312 -6.44 -17.20 7.48
C GLY A 312 -6.53 -17.57 6.00
N PRO A 313 -7.51 -17.06 5.25
CA PRO A 313 -7.63 -17.38 3.83
C PRO A 313 -6.33 -16.99 3.13
N SER A 314 -5.60 -18.00 2.68
CA SER A 314 -4.60 -17.81 1.62
C SER A 314 -5.33 -17.12 0.49
N GLY A 315 -4.91 -15.93 0.07
CA GLY A 315 -5.61 -15.05 -0.87
C GLY A 315 -6.15 -15.76 -2.12
N GLY A 316 -7.23 -16.46 -1.94
CA GLY A 316 -8.08 -17.06 -2.95
C GLY A 316 -9.44 -16.41 -2.82
N ASP A 317 -9.98 -15.99 -3.95
CA ASP A 317 -11.26 -15.38 -4.20
C ASP A 317 -12.37 -15.76 -3.20
N HIS A 318 -12.39 -15.12 -2.03
CA HIS A 318 -13.58 -15.05 -1.21
C HIS A 318 -14.31 -13.77 -1.56
N GLU A 319 -15.28 -13.88 -2.46
CA GLU A 319 -16.39 -12.95 -2.43
C GLU A 319 -16.98 -13.01 -1.02
N PRO A 320 -17.12 -11.89 -0.31
CA PRO A 320 -17.81 -11.89 0.96
C PRO A 320 -19.26 -12.31 0.71
N GLU A 321 -19.65 -13.47 1.19
CA GLU A 321 -21.05 -13.85 1.23
C GLU A 321 -21.85 -12.77 1.95
N GLY A 322 -22.64 -12.01 1.20
CA GLY A 322 -23.56 -11.03 1.76
C GLY A 322 -23.63 -9.67 1.10
N PHE A 323 -22.66 -9.28 0.25
CA PHE A 323 -22.78 -8.04 -0.52
C PHE A 323 -23.46 -8.32 -1.87
N LYS A 324 -24.79 -8.31 -1.89
CA LYS A 324 -25.56 -8.20 -3.14
C LYS A 324 -25.56 -6.72 -3.54
N PRO A 325 -24.96 -6.33 -4.68
CA PRO A 325 -25.22 -5.01 -5.24
C PRO A 325 -26.73 -4.90 -5.45
N ARG A 326 -27.31 -3.79 -5.02
CA ARG A 326 -28.72 -3.51 -5.31
C ARG A 326 -28.88 -3.56 -6.82
N ALA A 327 -29.60 -4.59 -7.27
CA ALA A 327 -30.06 -4.68 -8.63
C ALA A 327 -30.91 -3.46 -8.93
N ASP A 328 -30.64 -2.90 -10.09
CA ASP A 328 -31.37 -1.83 -10.72
C ASP A 328 -32.88 -1.86 -10.46
N LYS A 329 -33.40 -0.73 -10.00
CA LYS A 329 -34.78 -0.39 -10.33
C LYS A 329 -34.70 0.52 -11.55
N GLY A 330 -35.30 0.00 -12.64
CA GLY A 330 -35.39 0.56 -13.95
C GLY A 330 -35.92 2.01 -14.05
#